data_61f650bcd3c4e196765d4a7599e71052
#
_entry.id   61f650bcd3c4e196765d4a7599e71052
#
_cell.length_a   1.000
_cell.length_b   1.000
_cell.length_c   1.000
_cell.angle_alpha   90.00
_cell.angle_beta   90.00
_cell.angle_gamma   90.00
#
_symmetry.space_group_name_H-M   'P 1'
#
loop_
_entity.id
_entity.type
_entity.pdbx_description
1 polymer ?
#
loop_
_entity_poly.entity_id
_entity_poly.type
_entity_poly.pdbx_seq_one_letter_code
_entity_poly.pdbx_strand_id
1 'polypeptide(L)'
;SEVITEQFARIAKKEVHLEVEEVGGPLGYRTRFTAVTTRDGALGFRQARSNKVVPVSDCRILQPELKYQELSNRKWKGDLQVEVSISSTGERTIATGYTRDETPVRTSEGPDIARYAVNEFPLEVSQRSFWQSHKEAPRVLTEAVLKFAQVKSGDHLLDLYGGVGLFTSQFLELVGESGRVDLVEGSKSATGDALRNFA
;
A
#
# COMPACT_ATOMS: atom_id res chain seq x y z
N SER A 1 1.49 -10.94 -19.66
CA SER A 1 2.54 -12.00 -19.58
C SER A 1 3.73 -11.66 -20.46
N GLU A 2 3.56 -11.16 -21.69
CA GLU A 2 4.66 -10.87 -22.64
C GLU A 2 5.76 -9.98 -22.05
N VAL A 3 5.41 -8.86 -21.41
CA VAL A 3 6.38 -7.94 -20.80
C VAL A 3 7.25 -8.66 -19.75
N ILE A 4 6.65 -9.50 -18.92
CA ILE A 4 7.38 -10.24 -17.87
C ILE A 4 8.29 -11.28 -18.52
N THR A 5 7.79 -12.04 -19.49
CA THR A 5 8.57 -13.03 -20.26
C THR A 5 9.77 -12.36 -20.94
N GLU A 6 9.58 -11.23 -21.60
CA GLU A 6 10.66 -10.44 -22.21
C GLU A 6 11.71 -9.99 -21.18
N GLN A 7 11.28 -9.50 -20.01
CA GLN A 7 12.21 -9.07 -18.96
C GLN A 7 13.04 -10.25 -18.43
N PHE A 8 12.44 -11.42 -18.21
CA PHE A 8 13.19 -12.62 -17.82
C PHE A 8 14.20 -13.05 -18.88
N ALA A 9 13.81 -13.07 -20.15
CA ALA A 9 14.72 -13.41 -21.25
C ALA A 9 15.87 -12.41 -21.35
N ARG A 10 15.58 -11.10 -21.25
CA ARG A 10 16.57 -10.04 -21.42
C ARG A 10 17.53 -9.91 -20.24
N ILE A 11 17.03 -9.94 -19.01
CA ILE A 11 17.81 -9.64 -17.80
C ILE A 11 18.39 -10.92 -17.20
N ALA A 12 17.54 -11.91 -16.95
CA ALA A 12 17.92 -13.15 -16.30
C ALA A 12 18.44 -14.23 -17.28
N LYS A 13 18.36 -13.98 -18.60
CA LYS A 13 18.70 -14.96 -19.65
C LYS A 13 17.95 -16.28 -19.48
N LYS A 14 16.71 -16.21 -19.03
CA LYS A 14 15.82 -17.38 -18.83
C LYS A 14 14.55 -17.22 -19.65
N GLU A 15 14.18 -18.27 -20.35
CA GLU A 15 12.85 -18.40 -20.96
C GLU A 15 11.87 -18.89 -19.89
N VAL A 16 10.79 -18.15 -19.68
CA VAL A 16 9.71 -18.49 -18.74
C VAL A 16 8.37 -18.33 -19.45
N HIS A 17 7.47 -19.25 -19.19
CA HIS A 17 6.07 -19.14 -19.60
C HIS A 17 5.25 -18.84 -18.34
N LEU A 18 4.75 -17.62 -18.25
CA LEU A 18 4.00 -17.14 -17.08
C LEU A 18 2.61 -16.69 -17.52
N GLU A 19 1.63 -17.12 -16.79
CA GLU A 19 0.27 -16.58 -16.87
C GLU A 19 0.12 -15.48 -15.82
N VAL A 20 -0.53 -14.39 -16.22
CA VAL A 20 -0.87 -13.30 -15.31
C VAL A 20 -2.31 -13.49 -14.89
N GLU A 21 -2.51 -13.70 -13.60
CA GLU A 21 -3.84 -13.81 -13.01
C GLU A 21 -4.48 -12.45 -12.85
N GLU A 22 -5.73 -12.30 -13.25
CA GLU A 22 -6.51 -11.10 -12.99
C GLU A 22 -7.07 -11.15 -11.56
N VAL A 23 -6.87 -10.07 -10.82
CA VAL A 23 -7.35 -9.95 -9.44
C VAL A 23 -8.28 -8.74 -9.32
N GLY A 24 -9.56 -8.99 -9.03
CA GLY A 24 -10.51 -7.95 -8.65
C GLY A 24 -10.97 -6.98 -9.74
N GLY A 25 -10.64 -7.26 -11.00
CA GLY A 25 -11.02 -6.44 -12.15
C GLY A 25 -10.18 -5.17 -12.34
N PRO A 26 -10.32 -4.50 -13.51
CA PRO A 26 -9.42 -3.43 -13.94
C PRO A 26 -9.73 -2.05 -13.35
N LEU A 27 -10.85 -1.88 -12.66
CA LEU A 27 -11.33 -0.60 -12.13
C LEU A 27 -11.69 -0.68 -10.65
N GLY A 28 -11.65 0.47 -9.94
CA GLY A 28 -12.07 0.55 -8.54
C GLY A 28 -11.25 -0.31 -7.58
N TYR A 29 -10.00 -0.61 -7.92
CA TYR A 29 -9.17 -1.51 -7.11
C TYR A 29 -8.21 -0.77 -6.17
N ARG A 30 -7.90 0.51 -6.48
CA ARG A 30 -6.84 1.24 -5.80
C ARG A 30 -7.35 1.92 -4.54
N THR A 31 -6.72 1.59 -3.42
CA THR A 31 -7.11 2.03 -2.06
C THR A 31 -6.38 3.27 -1.57
N ARG A 32 -5.34 3.70 -2.27
CA ARG A 32 -4.56 4.89 -1.89
C ARG A 32 -3.94 5.57 -3.10
N PHE A 33 -3.79 6.88 -3.00
CA PHE A 33 -3.12 7.67 -4.02
C PHE A 33 -2.39 8.88 -3.41
N THR A 34 -1.40 9.37 -4.15
CA THR A 34 -0.75 10.64 -3.89
C THR A 34 -1.03 11.56 -5.07
N ALA A 35 -1.67 12.68 -4.80
CA ALA A 35 -1.91 13.76 -5.75
C ALA A 35 -1.13 15.00 -5.35
N VAL A 36 -1.09 15.97 -6.23
CA VAL A 36 -0.49 17.29 -5.96
C VAL A 36 -1.44 18.38 -6.43
N THR A 37 -1.33 19.55 -5.83
CA THR A 37 -2.14 20.70 -6.27
C THR A 37 -1.33 21.62 -7.15
N THR A 38 -1.99 22.20 -8.15
CA THR A 38 -1.45 23.32 -8.91
C THR A 38 -1.32 24.57 -8.03
N ARG A 39 -0.64 25.61 -8.49
CA ARG A 39 -0.51 26.87 -7.72
C ARG A 39 -1.84 27.54 -7.42
N ASP A 40 -2.83 27.36 -8.29
CA ASP A 40 -4.19 27.88 -8.16
C ASP A 40 -5.12 26.94 -7.38
N GLY A 41 -4.60 25.80 -6.87
CA GLY A 41 -5.28 24.90 -5.96
C GLY A 41 -6.12 23.81 -6.61
N ALA A 42 -5.94 23.52 -7.92
CA ALA A 42 -6.58 22.38 -8.55
C ALA A 42 -5.84 21.08 -8.23
N LEU A 43 -6.56 20.01 -7.86
CA LEU A 43 -5.99 18.70 -7.58
C LEU A 43 -5.66 17.96 -8.88
N GLY A 44 -4.51 17.27 -8.94
CA GLY A 44 -4.11 16.51 -10.09
C GLY A 44 -2.93 15.59 -9.84
N PHE A 45 -2.42 15.01 -10.91
CA PHE A 45 -1.25 14.13 -10.86
C PHE A 45 -0.07 14.72 -11.63
N ARG A 46 1.13 14.35 -11.24
CA ARG A 46 2.33 14.74 -12.00
C ARG A 46 2.37 13.96 -13.31
N GLN A 47 2.63 14.69 -14.40
CA GLN A 47 2.94 14.08 -15.69
C GLN A 47 4.19 13.20 -15.57
N ALA A 48 4.21 12.08 -16.27
CA ALA A 48 5.37 11.17 -16.27
C ALA A 48 6.67 11.91 -16.62
N ARG A 49 7.70 11.69 -15.82
CA ARG A 49 9.03 12.30 -15.94
C ARG A 49 9.02 13.83 -15.93
N SER A 50 8.05 14.44 -15.27
CA SER A 50 7.90 15.89 -15.19
C SER A 50 7.34 16.32 -13.82
N ASN A 51 7.62 17.57 -13.43
CA ASN A 51 6.99 18.19 -12.27
C ASN A 51 5.67 18.92 -12.62
N LYS A 52 5.27 18.90 -13.90
CA LYS A 52 4.02 19.51 -14.34
C LYS A 52 2.84 18.73 -13.75
N VAL A 53 1.93 19.45 -13.11
CA VAL A 53 0.69 18.91 -12.59
C VAL A 53 -0.38 18.97 -13.67
N VAL A 54 -1.05 17.86 -13.90
CA VAL A 54 -2.21 17.76 -14.79
C VAL A 54 -3.44 17.61 -13.90
N PRO A 55 -4.34 18.60 -13.84
CA PRO A 55 -5.60 18.48 -13.15
C PRO A 55 -6.43 17.33 -13.72
N VAL A 56 -7.01 16.53 -12.84
CA VAL A 56 -7.84 15.37 -13.19
C VAL A 56 -9.11 15.44 -12.38
N SER A 57 -10.26 15.32 -13.03
CA SER A 57 -11.56 15.40 -12.38
C SER A 57 -12.07 14.05 -11.88
N ASP A 58 -11.60 12.96 -12.46
CA ASP A 58 -11.98 11.59 -12.08
C ASP A 58 -10.83 10.61 -12.34
N CYS A 59 -10.79 9.53 -11.55
CA CYS A 59 -9.80 8.46 -11.72
C CYS A 59 -10.46 7.10 -11.47
N ARG A 60 -10.82 6.42 -12.53
CA ARG A 60 -11.63 5.19 -12.51
C ARG A 60 -10.98 3.99 -11.83
N ILE A 61 -9.67 3.98 -11.65
CA ILE A 61 -8.97 2.90 -10.92
C ILE A 61 -9.07 3.06 -9.40
N LEU A 62 -9.40 4.25 -8.90
CA LEU A 62 -9.58 4.50 -7.47
C LEU A 62 -10.89 3.90 -6.97
N GLN A 63 -10.87 3.39 -5.73
CA GLN A 63 -12.10 2.98 -5.05
C GLN A 63 -13.04 4.18 -4.88
N PRO A 64 -14.36 3.99 -5.10
CA PRO A 64 -15.37 5.06 -4.95
C PRO A 64 -15.34 5.70 -3.56
N GLU A 65 -15.02 4.92 -2.52
CA GLU A 65 -14.95 5.34 -1.12
C GLU A 65 -13.85 6.37 -0.85
N LEU A 66 -12.84 6.47 -1.71
CA LEU A 66 -11.85 7.55 -1.68
C LEU A 66 -12.47 8.91 -2.01
N LYS A 67 -13.65 8.92 -2.69
CA LYS A 67 -14.41 10.12 -3.08
C LYS A 67 -13.55 11.13 -3.84
N TYR A 68 -12.82 10.64 -4.85
CA TYR A 68 -11.88 11.47 -5.61
C TYR A 68 -12.53 12.70 -6.24
N GLN A 69 -13.76 12.58 -6.79
CA GLN A 69 -14.49 13.70 -7.41
C GLN A 69 -14.80 14.81 -6.41
N GLU A 70 -15.14 14.45 -5.16
CA GLU A 70 -15.32 15.43 -4.07
C GLU A 70 -14.02 16.20 -3.82
N LEU A 71 -12.90 15.48 -3.76
CA LEU A 71 -11.57 16.06 -3.53
C LEU A 71 -11.09 16.90 -4.72
N SER A 72 -11.37 16.50 -5.95
CA SER A 72 -11.01 17.26 -7.15
C SER A 72 -11.80 18.57 -7.28
N ASN A 73 -13.02 18.61 -6.77
CA ASN A 73 -13.85 19.82 -6.73
C ASN A 73 -13.55 20.72 -5.53
N ARG A 74 -12.79 20.24 -4.55
CA ARG A 74 -12.38 21.04 -3.39
C ARG A 74 -11.31 22.05 -3.79
N LYS A 75 -11.41 23.28 -3.30
CA LYS A 75 -10.36 24.28 -3.46
C LYS A 75 -9.27 24.04 -2.43
N TRP A 76 -8.11 23.65 -2.89
CA TRP A 76 -6.92 23.41 -2.07
C TRP A 76 -6.02 24.65 -2.03
N LYS A 77 -5.08 24.67 -1.07
CA LYS A 77 -3.92 25.57 -1.16
C LYS A 77 -3.00 25.08 -2.30
N GLY A 78 -2.26 26.00 -2.91
CA GLY A 78 -1.32 25.65 -3.96
C GLY A 78 -0.09 24.91 -3.44
N ASP A 79 0.56 24.16 -4.34
CA ASP A 79 1.80 23.43 -4.10
C ASP A 79 1.75 22.40 -2.94
N LEU A 80 0.57 21.83 -2.68
CA LEU A 80 0.42 20.74 -1.71
C LEU A 80 0.62 19.37 -2.35
N GLN A 81 1.23 18.47 -1.59
CA GLN A 81 1.06 17.02 -1.76
C GLN A 81 -0.15 16.59 -0.93
N VAL A 82 -1.03 15.81 -1.53
CA VAL A 82 -2.25 15.28 -0.91
C VAL A 82 -2.20 13.77 -1.02
N GLU A 83 -2.11 13.11 0.11
CA GLU A 83 -2.15 11.66 0.23
C GLU A 83 -3.49 11.24 0.76
N VAL A 84 -4.14 10.32 0.09
CA VAL A 84 -5.45 9.80 0.50
C VAL A 84 -5.40 8.28 0.52
N SER A 85 -5.95 7.70 1.56
CA SER A 85 -6.09 6.25 1.69
C SER A 85 -7.46 5.89 2.26
N ILE A 86 -7.90 4.68 1.96
CA ILE A 86 -9.05 4.02 2.57
C ILE A 86 -8.62 2.64 3.07
N SER A 87 -8.91 2.34 4.32
CA SER A 87 -8.61 1.03 4.89
C SER A 87 -9.66 -0.02 4.54
N SER A 88 -9.37 -1.30 4.79
CA SER A 88 -10.33 -2.38 4.57
C SER A 88 -11.53 -2.30 5.53
N THR A 89 -11.42 -1.55 6.63
CA THR A 89 -12.52 -1.28 7.57
C THR A 89 -13.30 0.00 7.24
N GLY A 90 -12.95 0.68 6.13
CA GLY A 90 -13.67 1.87 5.66
C GLY A 90 -13.17 3.21 6.25
N GLU A 91 -12.06 3.23 6.96
CA GLU A 91 -11.48 4.45 7.51
C GLU A 91 -10.73 5.22 6.40
N ARG A 92 -11.25 6.39 6.03
CA ARG A 92 -10.59 7.27 5.06
C ARG A 92 -9.67 8.25 5.76
N THR A 93 -8.43 8.36 5.29
CA THR A 93 -7.44 9.32 5.78
C THR A 93 -6.99 10.24 4.65
N ILE A 94 -6.88 11.54 4.96
CA ILE A 94 -6.27 12.55 4.10
C ILE A 94 -5.11 13.17 4.84
N ALA A 95 -3.93 13.15 4.25
CA ALA A 95 -2.74 13.81 4.76
C ALA A 95 -2.21 14.82 3.75
N THR A 96 -1.72 15.95 4.23
CA THR A 96 -1.24 17.04 3.37
C THR A 96 0.12 17.54 3.84
N GLY A 97 0.94 17.99 2.89
CA GLY A 97 2.21 18.65 3.13
C GLY A 97 2.61 19.49 1.92
N TYR A 98 3.54 20.41 2.08
CA TYR A 98 4.02 21.20 0.95
C TYR A 98 5.03 20.40 0.12
N THR A 99 4.92 20.48 -1.20
CA THR A 99 5.80 19.73 -2.13
C THR A 99 7.27 20.17 -2.07
N ARG A 100 7.55 21.34 -1.49
CA ARG A 100 8.89 21.90 -1.35
C ARG A 100 9.52 21.68 0.00
N ASP A 101 8.73 21.24 0.97
CA ASP A 101 9.20 21.02 2.33
C ASP A 101 9.66 19.56 2.46
N GLU A 102 10.78 19.35 3.12
CA GLU A 102 11.21 18.01 3.55
C GLU A 102 10.38 17.49 4.72
N THR A 103 9.43 18.32 5.21
CA THR A 103 8.54 17.92 6.30
C THR A 103 7.56 16.87 5.82
N PRO A 104 7.38 15.79 6.58
CA PRO A 104 6.41 14.76 6.26
C PRO A 104 4.99 15.33 6.15
N VAL A 105 4.20 14.78 5.25
CA VAL A 105 2.75 15.04 5.22
C VAL A 105 2.13 14.76 6.59
N ARG A 106 1.15 15.56 6.98
CA ARG A 106 0.42 15.41 8.24
C ARG A 106 -1.03 15.10 7.94
N THR A 107 -1.62 14.21 8.71
CA THR A 107 -3.05 13.92 8.63
C THR A 107 -3.85 15.19 8.90
N SER A 108 -4.73 15.49 7.98
CA SER A 108 -5.67 16.63 8.06
C SER A 108 -7.11 16.18 8.28
N GLU A 109 -7.45 14.96 7.85
CA GLU A 109 -8.79 14.36 8.03
C GLU A 109 -8.62 12.84 8.24
N GLY A 110 -9.43 12.27 9.13
CA GLY A 110 -9.39 10.85 9.47
C GLY A 110 -8.30 10.46 10.46
N PRO A 111 -8.08 9.16 10.71
CA PRO A 111 -7.11 8.68 11.68
C PRO A 111 -5.67 8.71 11.13
N ASP A 112 -4.69 9.00 11.99
CA ASP A 112 -3.26 8.84 11.67
C ASP A 112 -2.86 7.37 11.48
N ILE A 113 -3.56 6.48 12.15
CA ILE A 113 -3.37 5.03 12.12
C ILE A 113 -4.70 4.42 11.73
N ALA A 114 -4.74 3.81 10.56
CA ALA A 114 -5.93 3.14 10.04
C ALA A 114 -5.88 1.63 10.31
N ARG A 115 -7.05 1.02 10.47
CA ARG A 115 -7.19 -0.41 10.73
C ARG A 115 -7.45 -1.17 9.45
N TYR A 116 -6.75 -2.26 9.30
CA TYR A 116 -6.91 -3.21 8.20
C TYR A 116 -7.18 -4.60 8.76
N ALA A 117 -7.97 -5.39 8.06
CA ALA A 117 -8.13 -6.80 8.34
C ALA A 117 -7.66 -7.62 7.13
N VAL A 118 -6.80 -8.60 7.38
CA VAL A 118 -6.31 -9.54 6.37
C VAL A 118 -6.46 -10.94 6.92
N ASN A 119 -7.32 -11.77 6.29
CA ASN A 119 -7.67 -13.10 6.78
C ASN A 119 -8.05 -13.07 8.29
N GLU A 120 -8.89 -12.11 8.66
CA GLU A 120 -9.35 -11.89 10.04
C GLU A 120 -8.29 -11.33 11.01
N PHE A 121 -7.02 -11.27 10.63
CA PHE A 121 -5.99 -10.67 11.46
C PHE A 121 -6.05 -9.12 11.38
N PRO A 122 -6.23 -8.42 12.50
CA PRO A 122 -6.25 -6.96 12.51
C PRO A 122 -4.82 -6.41 12.44
N LEU A 123 -4.63 -5.39 11.61
CA LEU A 123 -3.36 -4.67 11.49
C LEU A 123 -3.61 -3.16 11.61
N GLU A 124 -2.78 -2.49 12.38
CA GLU A 124 -2.70 -1.04 12.46
C GLU A 124 -1.59 -0.52 11.55
N VAL A 125 -1.94 0.42 10.67
CA VAL A 125 -1.03 0.97 9.66
C VAL A 125 -1.05 2.48 9.71
N SER A 126 0.07 3.08 10.02
CA SER A 126 0.25 4.53 9.95
C SER A 126 0.14 5.04 8.52
N GLN A 127 -0.35 6.26 8.34
CA GLN A 127 -0.43 6.91 7.02
C GLN A 127 0.93 6.94 6.29
N ARG A 128 2.04 7.01 7.03
CA ARG A 128 3.41 7.05 6.49
C ARG A 128 3.99 5.70 6.13
N SER A 129 3.37 4.62 6.59
CA SER A 129 3.84 3.27 6.30
C SER A 129 3.36 2.79 4.95
N PHE A 130 4.19 1.97 4.31
CA PHE A 130 3.77 1.30 3.09
C PHE A 130 2.63 0.34 3.38
N TRP A 131 1.62 0.38 2.52
CA TRP A 131 0.55 -0.61 2.43
C TRP A 131 0.21 -0.87 0.98
N GLN A 132 -0.21 -2.08 0.67
CA GLN A 132 -0.60 -2.46 -0.69
C GLN A 132 -1.71 -1.56 -1.22
N SER A 133 -1.50 -1.01 -2.41
CA SER A 133 -2.45 -0.07 -3.01
C SER A 133 -3.62 -0.73 -3.74
N HIS A 134 -3.53 -2.01 -4.02
CA HIS A 134 -4.63 -2.80 -4.60
C HIS A 134 -5.41 -3.48 -3.46
N LYS A 135 -6.72 -3.32 -3.43
CA LYS A 135 -7.59 -3.81 -2.33
C LYS A 135 -7.45 -5.30 -2.03
N GLU A 136 -7.27 -6.13 -3.07
CA GLU A 136 -7.13 -7.58 -2.92
C GLU A 136 -5.67 -8.03 -2.73
N ALA A 137 -4.68 -7.17 -2.95
CA ALA A 137 -3.28 -7.58 -2.88
C ALA A 137 -2.86 -8.13 -1.52
N PRO A 138 -3.29 -7.55 -0.38
CA PRO A 138 -2.93 -8.11 0.93
C PRO A 138 -3.34 -9.58 1.04
N ARG A 139 -4.59 -9.90 0.69
CA ARG A 139 -5.13 -11.26 0.74
C ARG A 139 -4.44 -12.20 -0.26
N VAL A 140 -4.41 -11.83 -1.55
CA VAL A 140 -3.87 -12.70 -2.61
C VAL A 140 -2.38 -12.97 -2.43
N LEU A 141 -1.59 -11.94 -2.06
CA LEU A 141 -0.17 -12.11 -1.80
C LEU A 141 0.07 -13.00 -0.58
N THR A 142 -0.70 -12.80 0.48
CA THR A 142 -0.62 -13.62 1.69
C THR A 142 -0.94 -15.08 1.39
N GLU A 143 -2.04 -15.37 0.69
CA GLU A 143 -2.41 -16.74 0.28
C GLU A 143 -1.31 -17.40 -0.56
N ALA A 144 -0.74 -16.66 -1.52
CA ALA A 144 0.35 -17.16 -2.34
C ALA A 144 1.61 -17.47 -1.52
N VAL A 145 2.01 -16.56 -0.64
CA VAL A 145 3.19 -16.74 0.23
C VAL A 145 3.01 -17.92 1.16
N LEU A 146 1.84 -18.06 1.81
CA LEU A 146 1.52 -19.19 2.68
C LEU A 146 1.60 -20.52 1.92
N LYS A 147 1.04 -20.57 0.72
CA LYS A 147 1.08 -21.75 -0.14
C LYS A 147 2.51 -22.17 -0.51
N PHE A 148 3.38 -21.21 -0.85
CA PHE A 148 4.75 -21.50 -1.26
C PHE A 148 5.68 -21.78 -0.07
N ALA A 149 5.51 -21.10 1.05
CA ALA A 149 6.38 -21.25 2.21
C ALA A 149 6.19 -22.60 2.92
N GLN A 150 5.01 -23.21 2.84
CA GLN A 150 4.68 -24.52 3.47
C GLN A 150 5.11 -24.60 4.94
N VAL A 151 4.85 -23.53 5.68
CA VAL A 151 5.24 -23.36 7.08
C VAL A 151 4.65 -24.44 7.96
N LYS A 152 5.45 -24.91 8.93
CA LYS A 152 5.06 -25.92 9.92
C LYS A 152 5.21 -25.36 11.33
N SER A 153 4.48 -25.95 12.27
CA SER A 153 4.67 -25.69 13.68
C SER A 153 6.11 -25.95 14.11
N GLY A 154 6.70 -25.02 14.84
CA GLY A 154 8.10 -25.05 15.28
C GLY A 154 9.10 -24.43 14.31
N ASP A 155 8.68 -24.01 13.13
CA ASP A 155 9.58 -23.37 12.17
C ASP A 155 10.08 -22.01 12.69
N HIS A 156 11.30 -21.64 12.26
CA HIS A 156 11.87 -20.31 12.46
C HIS A 156 11.92 -19.58 11.12
N LEU A 157 11.20 -18.48 11.01
CA LEU A 157 11.03 -17.70 9.80
C LEU A 157 11.66 -16.31 9.92
N LEU A 158 12.17 -15.81 8.79
CA LEU A 158 12.63 -14.44 8.64
C LEU A 158 11.73 -13.73 7.62
N ASP A 159 11.00 -12.69 8.06
CA ASP A 159 10.24 -11.79 7.19
C ASP A 159 11.12 -10.56 6.89
N LEU A 160 11.85 -10.63 5.78
CA LEU A 160 12.77 -9.56 5.36
C LEU A 160 12.02 -8.50 4.56
N TYR A 161 12.23 -7.22 4.92
CA TYR A 161 11.44 -6.09 4.43
C TYR A 161 9.95 -6.23 4.81
N GLY A 162 9.69 -6.72 6.02
CA GLY A 162 8.37 -7.13 6.49
C GLY A 162 7.34 -6.01 6.62
N GLY A 163 7.78 -4.75 6.50
CA GLY A 163 6.89 -3.59 6.58
C GLY A 163 6.18 -3.53 7.94
N VAL A 164 4.87 -3.41 7.89
CA VAL A 164 4.00 -3.42 9.08
C VAL A 164 3.66 -4.82 9.59
N GLY A 165 4.19 -5.85 8.90
CA GLY A 165 4.02 -7.26 9.28
C GLY A 165 2.87 -7.98 8.59
N LEU A 166 2.57 -7.65 7.33
CA LEU A 166 1.51 -8.31 6.57
C LEU A 166 1.68 -9.84 6.53
N PHE A 167 2.88 -10.34 6.20
CA PHE A 167 3.15 -11.76 6.16
C PHE A 167 3.42 -12.33 7.55
N THR A 168 4.15 -11.60 8.39
CA THR A 168 4.39 -11.97 9.79
C THR A 168 3.10 -12.32 10.52
N SER A 169 2.02 -11.52 10.34
CA SER A 169 0.73 -11.77 11.00
C SER A 169 0.14 -13.15 10.72
N GLN A 170 0.36 -13.64 9.53
CA GLN A 170 -0.16 -14.93 9.09
C GLN A 170 0.74 -16.11 9.49
N PHE A 171 2.04 -15.86 9.62
CA PHE A 171 2.99 -16.89 10.00
C PHE A 171 2.98 -17.20 11.49
N LEU A 172 2.73 -16.20 12.34
CA LEU A 172 2.77 -16.37 13.80
C LEU A 172 1.82 -17.48 14.28
N GLU A 173 0.62 -17.57 13.74
CA GLU A 173 -0.33 -18.61 14.08
C GLU A 173 0.15 -19.99 13.60
N LEU A 174 0.75 -20.07 12.43
CA LEU A 174 1.18 -21.34 11.82
C LEU A 174 2.43 -21.92 12.50
N VAL A 175 3.38 -21.10 12.90
CA VAL A 175 4.57 -21.60 13.60
C VAL A 175 4.26 -22.03 15.03
N GLY A 176 3.21 -21.49 15.65
CA GLY A 176 2.77 -21.82 17.00
C GLY A 176 3.78 -21.44 18.10
N GLU A 177 3.53 -21.90 19.31
CA GLU A 177 4.33 -21.51 20.50
C GLU A 177 5.79 -21.98 20.45
N SER A 178 6.08 -23.07 19.74
CA SER A 178 7.44 -23.61 19.60
C SER A 178 8.22 -22.99 18.43
N GLY A 179 7.55 -22.21 17.58
CA GLY A 179 8.16 -21.55 16.43
C GLY A 179 8.52 -20.11 16.71
N ARG A 180 9.08 -19.44 15.68
CA ARG A 180 9.48 -18.06 15.78
C ARG A 180 9.38 -17.35 14.42
N VAL A 181 8.96 -16.09 14.43
CA VAL A 181 9.05 -15.20 13.25
C VAL A 181 9.85 -13.96 13.62
N ASP A 182 10.94 -13.71 12.91
CA ASP A 182 11.73 -12.49 13.03
C ASP A 182 11.39 -11.56 11.86
N LEU A 183 10.85 -10.38 12.15
CA LEU A 183 10.57 -9.33 11.18
C LEU A 183 11.73 -8.34 11.12
N VAL A 184 12.24 -8.08 9.93
CA VAL A 184 13.32 -7.12 9.67
C VAL A 184 12.80 -6.03 8.74
N GLU A 185 12.83 -4.78 9.23
CA GLU A 185 12.34 -3.61 8.50
C GLU A 185 13.21 -2.38 8.77
N GLY A 186 13.54 -1.61 7.72
CA GLY A 186 14.38 -0.41 7.82
C GLY A 186 13.60 0.90 8.06
N SER A 187 12.31 0.93 7.74
CA SER A 187 11.46 2.11 7.94
C SER A 187 11.04 2.26 9.39
N LYS A 188 11.40 3.37 10.02
CA LYS A 188 11.00 3.67 11.41
C LYS A 188 9.47 3.67 11.61
N SER A 189 8.71 4.16 10.63
CA SER A 189 7.26 4.16 10.69
C SER A 189 6.70 2.73 10.69
N ALA A 190 7.13 1.93 9.72
CA ALA A 190 6.67 0.54 9.59
C ALA A 190 7.11 -0.34 10.77
N THR A 191 8.34 -0.16 11.28
CA THR A 191 8.80 -0.85 12.49
C THR A 191 7.94 -0.48 13.71
N GLY A 192 7.58 0.80 13.86
CA GLY A 192 6.68 1.25 14.91
C GLY A 192 5.28 0.63 14.80
N ASP A 193 4.78 0.47 13.56
CA ASP A 193 3.51 -0.22 13.30
C ASP A 193 3.61 -1.72 13.62
N ALA A 194 4.68 -2.38 13.19
CA ALA A 194 4.92 -3.78 13.48
C ALA A 194 4.99 -4.06 15.00
N LEU A 195 5.67 -3.20 15.75
CA LEU A 195 5.70 -3.31 17.23
C LEU A 195 4.30 -3.18 17.84
N ARG A 196 3.43 -2.29 17.32
CA ARG A 196 2.04 -2.22 17.80
C ARG A 196 1.22 -3.45 17.45
N ASN A 197 1.49 -4.03 16.29
CA ASN A 197 0.74 -5.18 15.80
C ASN A 197 1.10 -6.48 16.51
N PHE A 198 2.33 -6.61 17.07
CA PHE A 198 2.84 -7.90 17.57
C PHE A 198 3.48 -7.84 18.97
N ALA A 199 3.53 -6.68 19.65
CA ALA A 199 4.12 -6.56 20.99
C ALA A 199 3.12 -6.82 22.10
#